data_a4c70504f370ed26d802cbf000dbd4b8
#
_entry.id   a4c70504f370ed26d802cbf000dbd4b8
#
_cell.length_a   1.000
_cell.length_b   1.000
_cell.length_c   1.000
_cell.angle_alpha   90.00
_cell.angle_beta   90.00
_cell.angle_gamma   90.00
#
_symmetry.space_group_name_H-M   'P 1'
#
loop_
_entity.id
_entity.type
_entity.pdbx_description
1 polymer ?
#
loop_
_entity_poly.entity_id
_entity_poly.type
_entity_poly.pdbx_seq_one_letter_code
_entity_poly.pdbx_strand_id
1 'polypeptide(L)'
;TQVATPKANTFYSNYIGLGQLIKDSNGVIYSVFHAEVYNGKISSANIPGFNASVGLGISYDNGESFQINSDPIIQNIYDLDYDNGFDDGGLGEPSITFTKDRKEVYVYYVDHNHSGRGVNISMVKFKVNEDGTPDFSTCYYLSDNKQFTTSIIRSKEVVAELGNVDSIFPHVSYNSFIDKY
;
A
#
# COMPACT_ATOMS: atom_id res chain seq x y z
N THR A 1 13.41 -19.71 2.05
CA THR A 1 12.01 -20.07 2.41
C THR A 1 11.10 -19.03 1.79
N GLN A 2 10.08 -19.46 1.05
CA GLN A 2 9.11 -18.55 0.46
C GLN A 2 8.10 -18.17 1.55
N VAL A 3 8.02 -16.88 1.87
CA VAL A 3 7.22 -16.35 2.98
C VAL A 3 5.74 -16.21 2.62
N ALA A 4 5.45 -15.96 1.34
CA ALA A 4 4.11 -15.90 0.78
C ALA A 4 4.10 -16.34 -0.69
N THR A 5 2.97 -16.90 -1.15
CA THR A 5 2.77 -17.35 -2.55
C THR A 5 1.49 -16.78 -3.11
N PRO A 6 1.44 -16.43 -4.41
CA PRO A 6 0.19 -16.14 -5.09
C PRO A 6 -0.83 -17.25 -4.91
N LYS A 7 -2.10 -16.87 -4.77
CA LYS A 7 -3.22 -17.79 -4.58
C LYS A 7 -4.34 -17.50 -5.56
N ALA A 8 -4.74 -18.49 -6.33
CA ALA A 8 -5.81 -18.35 -7.30
C ALA A 8 -7.11 -17.80 -6.70
N ASN A 9 -7.83 -16.99 -7.47
CA ASN A 9 -9.08 -16.34 -7.08
C ASN A 9 -8.97 -15.36 -5.89
N THR A 10 -7.81 -14.75 -5.71
CA THR A 10 -7.57 -13.68 -4.74
C THR A 10 -7.03 -12.43 -5.43
N PHE A 11 -7.00 -11.30 -4.71
CA PHE A 11 -6.41 -10.05 -5.19
C PHE A 11 -4.88 -10.12 -5.37
N TYR A 12 -4.24 -11.22 -4.98
CA TYR A 12 -2.81 -11.50 -5.16
C TYR A 12 -2.58 -12.78 -5.97
N SER A 13 -3.44 -13.05 -6.95
CA SER A 13 -3.42 -14.32 -7.68
C SER A 13 -2.22 -14.52 -8.61
N ASN A 14 -1.58 -13.45 -9.07
CA ASN A 14 -0.46 -13.52 -10.01
C ASN A 14 0.87 -13.11 -9.39
N TYR A 15 0.87 -12.14 -8.47
CA TYR A 15 2.09 -11.68 -7.82
C TYR A 15 1.83 -11.24 -6.38
N ILE A 16 2.81 -11.45 -5.52
CA ILE A 16 2.90 -10.93 -4.17
C ILE A 16 4.36 -10.57 -3.87
N GLY A 17 4.62 -9.30 -3.64
CA GLY A 17 5.93 -8.76 -3.28
C GLY A 17 5.88 -8.13 -1.89
N LEU A 18 6.62 -8.70 -0.92
CA LEU A 18 6.69 -8.14 0.42
C LEU A 18 7.26 -6.73 0.39
N GLY A 19 6.59 -5.83 1.08
CA GLY A 19 7.03 -4.48 1.32
C GLY A 19 7.74 -4.35 2.67
N GLN A 20 7.68 -3.15 3.22
CA GLN A 20 8.27 -2.84 4.52
C GLN A 20 7.51 -3.53 5.67
N LEU A 21 8.25 -3.80 6.74
CA LEU A 21 7.76 -4.44 7.95
C LEU A 21 7.74 -3.45 9.11
N ILE A 22 6.72 -3.57 9.98
CA ILE A 22 6.73 -2.96 11.32
C ILE A 22 6.49 -4.03 12.37
N LYS A 23 6.98 -3.79 13.59
CA LYS A 23 6.77 -4.67 14.75
C LYS A 23 6.08 -3.88 15.85
N ASP A 24 4.98 -4.41 16.37
CA ASP A 24 4.27 -3.80 17.49
C ASP A 24 4.95 -4.07 18.84
N SER A 25 4.37 -3.54 19.93
CA SER A 25 4.87 -3.73 21.28
C SER A 25 4.71 -5.17 21.79
N ASN A 26 3.83 -5.96 21.20
CA ASN A 26 3.56 -7.34 21.55
C ASN A 26 4.45 -8.33 20.78
N GLY A 27 5.29 -7.81 19.87
CA GLY A 27 6.20 -8.61 19.07
C GLY A 27 5.59 -9.13 17.76
N VAL A 28 4.33 -8.79 17.45
CA VAL A 28 3.68 -9.13 16.19
C VAL A 28 4.26 -8.30 15.07
N ILE A 29 4.55 -8.94 13.93
CA ILE A 29 5.10 -8.29 12.76
C ILE A 29 3.99 -8.12 11.71
N TYR A 30 3.89 -6.92 11.16
CA TYR A 30 2.97 -6.55 10.09
C TYR A 30 3.77 -6.21 8.84
N SER A 31 3.40 -6.80 7.71
CA SER A 31 3.97 -6.50 6.39
C SER A 31 2.88 -5.97 5.49
N VAL A 32 3.05 -4.77 4.98
CA VAL A 32 2.28 -4.38 3.79
C VAL A 32 2.97 -4.93 2.55
N PHE A 33 2.21 -5.33 1.54
CA PHE A 33 2.79 -5.91 0.34
C PHE A 33 2.07 -5.44 -0.92
N HIS A 34 2.81 -5.42 -2.02
CA HIS A 34 2.30 -5.24 -3.36
C HIS A 34 1.73 -6.56 -3.88
N ALA A 35 0.52 -6.51 -4.38
CA ALA A 35 -0.16 -7.66 -4.98
C ALA A 35 -0.64 -7.32 -6.37
N GLU A 36 -0.67 -8.32 -7.28
CA GLU A 36 -1.13 -8.11 -8.64
C GLU A 36 -2.12 -9.18 -9.07
N VAL A 37 -3.11 -8.72 -9.85
CA VAL A 37 -3.92 -9.55 -10.73
C VAL A 37 -3.65 -9.11 -12.16
N TYR A 38 -3.23 -10.03 -13.02
CA TYR A 38 -2.98 -9.70 -14.42
C TYR A 38 -4.29 -9.38 -15.15
N ASN A 39 -4.30 -8.30 -15.92
CA ASN A 39 -5.49 -7.80 -16.58
C ASN A 39 -5.67 -8.34 -18.03
N GLY A 40 -4.78 -9.25 -18.46
CA GLY A 40 -4.83 -9.85 -19.79
C GLY A 40 -4.24 -8.99 -20.91
N LYS A 41 -3.80 -7.77 -20.63
CA LYS A 41 -3.06 -6.92 -21.58
C LYS A 41 -1.59 -7.31 -21.57
N ILE A 42 -0.92 -7.04 -22.66
CA ILE A 42 0.54 -7.25 -22.81
C ILE A 42 1.13 -5.97 -23.39
N SER A 43 2.10 -5.40 -22.69
CA SER A 43 2.81 -4.20 -23.15
C SER A 43 3.65 -4.47 -24.40
N SER A 44 4.09 -3.41 -25.06
CA SER A 44 5.02 -3.50 -26.19
C SER A 44 6.37 -4.15 -25.82
N ALA A 45 6.74 -4.16 -24.54
CA ALA A 45 7.90 -4.86 -23.99
C ALA A 45 7.63 -6.33 -23.64
N ASN A 46 6.45 -6.87 -23.99
CA ASN A 46 5.99 -8.23 -23.66
C ASN A 46 5.88 -8.47 -22.14
N ILE A 47 5.53 -7.44 -21.39
CA ILE A 47 5.28 -7.51 -19.94
C ILE A 47 3.78 -7.56 -19.73
N PRO A 48 3.26 -8.50 -18.92
CA PRO A 48 1.84 -8.53 -18.57
C PRO A 48 1.41 -7.27 -17.85
N GLY A 49 0.32 -6.66 -18.30
CA GLY A 49 -0.35 -5.59 -17.57
C GLY A 49 -1.05 -6.11 -16.32
N PHE A 50 -1.15 -5.29 -15.27
CA PHE A 50 -1.68 -5.70 -13.98
C PHE A 50 -2.60 -4.66 -13.34
N ASN A 51 -3.38 -5.14 -12.38
CA ASN A 51 -4.05 -4.31 -11.37
C ASN A 51 -3.41 -4.57 -10.02
N ALA A 52 -2.79 -3.55 -9.46
CA ALA A 52 -2.13 -3.62 -8.17
C ALA A 52 -3.10 -3.39 -7.01
N SER A 53 -2.80 -3.99 -5.88
CA SER A 53 -3.48 -3.80 -4.60
C SER A 53 -2.50 -3.84 -3.44
N VAL A 54 -2.83 -3.14 -2.36
CA VAL A 54 -2.04 -3.17 -1.12
C VAL A 54 -2.66 -4.16 -0.15
N GLY A 55 -1.92 -5.23 0.12
CA GLY A 55 -2.33 -6.26 1.08
C GLY A 55 -1.61 -6.17 2.41
N LEU A 56 -2.03 -7.01 3.37
CA LEU A 56 -1.47 -7.14 4.70
C LEU A 56 -1.16 -8.60 5.02
N GLY A 57 0.06 -8.84 5.48
CA GLY A 57 0.49 -10.07 6.11
C GLY A 57 0.82 -9.85 7.58
N ILE A 58 0.42 -10.77 8.45
CA ILE A 58 0.66 -10.71 9.89
C ILE A 58 1.43 -11.93 10.32
N SER A 59 2.53 -11.73 11.02
CA SER A 59 3.36 -12.81 11.58
C SER A 59 3.33 -12.79 13.10
N TYR A 60 3.06 -13.94 13.68
CA TYR A 60 3.07 -14.20 15.12
C TYR A 60 4.29 -15.04 15.55
N ASP A 61 5.15 -15.45 14.62
CA ASP A 61 6.30 -16.34 14.78
C ASP A 61 7.63 -15.66 14.41
N ASN A 62 7.69 -14.32 14.62
CA ASN A 62 8.87 -13.52 14.38
C ASN A 62 9.34 -13.49 12.91
N GLY A 63 8.39 -13.59 11.96
CA GLY A 63 8.64 -13.48 10.53
C GLY A 63 8.91 -14.80 9.81
N GLU A 64 8.77 -15.94 10.49
CA GLU A 64 8.94 -17.25 9.84
C GLU A 64 7.80 -17.57 8.88
N SER A 65 6.57 -17.14 9.24
CA SER A 65 5.40 -17.24 8.36
C SER A 65 4.49 -16.02 8.48
N PHE A 66 3.65 -15.79 7.45
CA PHE A 66 2.67 -14.70 7.43
C PHE A 66 1.27 -15.22 7.11
N GLN A 67 0.31 -14.81 7.93
CA GLN A 67 -1.11 -14.96 7.62
C GLN A 67 -1.50 -13.78 6.72
N ILE A 68 -1.96 -14.08 5.51
CA ILE A 68 -2.35 -13.06 4.52
C ILE A 68 -3.83 -12.75 4.65
N ASN A 69 -4.19 -11.47 4.76
CA ASN A 69 -5.59 -11.05 4.75
C ASN A 69 -6.26 -11.45 3.44
N SER A 70 -7.56 -11.78 3.52
CA SER A 70 -8.38 -12.13 2.34
C SER A 70 -8.59 -10.95 1.39
N ASP A 71 -8.59 -9.73 1.94
CA ASP A 71 -8.93 -8.51 1.23
C ASP A 71 -7.80 -7.48 1.34
N PRO A 72 -7.64 -6.59 0.34
CA PRO A 72 -6.72 -5.47 0.42
C PRO A 72 -7.06 -4.56 1.61
N ILE A 73 -6.03 -3.98 2.25
CA ILE A 73 -6.25 -3.01 3.35
C ILE A 73 -6.51 -1.59 2.85
N ILE A 74 -6.17 -1.30 1.62
CA ILE A 74 -6.48 -0.04 0.95
C ILE A 74 -7.36 -0.38 -0.24
N GLN A 75 -8.61 0.11 -0.21
CA GLN A 75 -9.56 -0.17 -1.27
C GLN A 75 -9.20 0.60 -2.54
N ASN A 76 -9.05 -0.11 -3.64
CA ASN A 76 -9.02 0.50 -4.97
C ASN A 76 -10.46 0.85 -5.36
N ILE A 77 -10.70 2.15 -5.56
CA ILE A 77 -12.02 2.67 -5.93
C ILE A 77 -12.25 2.73 -7.45
N TYR A 78 -11.21 2.45 -8.21
CA TYR A 78 -11.31 2.48 -9.67
C TYR A 78 -11.77 1.12 -10.17
N ASP A 79 -12.74 1.16 -11.04
CA ASP A 79 -13.22 -0.02 -11.72
C ASP A 79 -12.06 -0.67 -12.49
N LEU A 80 -11.94 -1.99 -12.41
CA LEU A 80 -10.94 -2.76 -13.14
C LEU A 80 -11.11 -2.62 -14.66
N ASP A 81 -12.27 -2.16 -15.11
CA ASP A 81 -12.58 -1.83 -16.51
C ASP A 81 -12.05 -0.46 -16.95
N TYR A 82 -11.32 0.25 -16.09
CA TYR A 82 -10.78 1.55 -16.44
C TYR A 82 -9.72 1.43 -17.52
N ASP A 83 -10.14 1.53 -18.76
CA ASP A 83 -9.28 1.55 -19.94
C ASP A 83 -8.72 2.96 -20.14
N ASN A 84 -7.62 3.25 -19.45
CA ASN A 84 -6.88 4.50 -19.60
C ASN A 84 -5.78 4.40 -20.68
N GLY A 85 -5.71 3.27 -21.38
CA GLY A 85 -4.65 2.99 -22.37
C GLY A 85 -3.30 2.57 -21.76
N PHE A 86 -3.21 2.42 -20.43
CA PHE A 86 -2.02 1.93 -19.75
C PHE A 86 -2.12 0.43 -19.46
N ASP A 87 -0.98 -0.22 -19.40
CA ASP A 87 -0.88 -1.65 -19.10
C ASP A 87 -1.01 -1.95 -17.61
N ASP A 88 -0.75 -0.94 -16.76
CA ASP A 88 -0.70 -1.06 -15.30
C ASP A 88 -1.76 -0.17 -14.63
N GLY A 89 -2.31 -0.62 -13.53
CA GLY A 89 -3.31 0.12 -12.75
C GLY A 89 -3.35 -0.30 -11.28
N GLY A 90 -4.19 0.38 -10.50
CA GLY A 90 -4.42 0.05 -9.10
C GLY A 90 -3.50 0.79 -8.13
N LEU A 91 -3.28 0.19 -6.96
CA LEU A 91 -2.53 0.75 -5.84
C LEU A 91 -1.42 -0.21 -5.43
N GLY A 92 -0.16 0.23 -5.40
CA GLY A 92 0.96 -0.68 -5.19
C GLY A 92 2.15 -0.10 -4.41
N GLU A 93 3.25 -0.82 -4.40
CA GLU A 93 4.56 -0.48 -3.82
C GLU A 93 4.45 0.17 -2.43
N PRO A 94 3.81 -0.48 -1.45
CA PRO A 94 3.55 0.14 -0.17
C PRO A 94 4.78 0.22 0.74
N SER A 95 4.83 1.27 1.56
CA SER A 95 5.75 1.45 2.66
C SER A 95 4.99 1.80 3.94
N ILE A 96 5.37 1.24 5.08
CA ILE A 96 4.64 1.35 6.34
C ILE A 96 5.54 1.84 7.48
N THR A 97 5.02 2.70 8.35
CA THR A 97 5.72 3.12 9.57
C THR A 97 4.74 3.46 10.69
N PHE A 98 5.17 3.29 11.95
CA PHE A 98 4.45 3.90 13.07
C PHE A 98 4.72 5.39 13.14
N THR A 99 3.74 6.14 13.65
CA THR A 99 4.00 7.51 14.14
C THR A 99 4.96 7.47 15.34
N LYS A 100 5.64 8.59 15.61
CA LYS A 100 6.57 8.74 16.73
C LYS A 100 5.96 8.31 18.07
N ASP A 101 4.73 8.71 18.32
CA ASP A 101 3.98 8.36 19.54
C ASP A 101 3.32 6.97 19.48
N ARG A 102 3.48 6.27 18.36
CA ARG A 102 2.92 4.94 18.08
C ARG A 102 1.41 4.83 18.19
N LYS A 103 0.69 5.95 18.03
CA LYS A 103 -0.79 5.98 18.07
C LYS A 103 -1.42 5.75 16.71
N GLU A 104 -0.65 5.88 15.65
CA GLU A 104 -1.10 5.68 14.28
C GLU A 104 -0.03 4.92 13.49
N VAL A 105 -0.47 4.28 12.41
CA VAL A 105 0.37 3.69 11.39
C VAL A 105 0.11 4.43 10.08
N TYR A 106 1.15 4.87 9.40
CA TYR A 106 1.08 5.46 8.08
C TYR A 106 1.48 4.44 7.03
N VAL A 107 0.70 4.37 5.96
CA VAL A 107 1.04 3.58 4.76
C VAL A 107 1.09 4.54 3.57
N TYR A 108 2.27 4.62 2.96
CA TYR A 108 2.48 5.32 1.70
C TYR A 108 2.42 4.27 0.59
N TYR A 109 1.80 4.63 -0.52
CA TYR A 109 1.63 3.72 -1.64
C TYR A 109 1.63 4.48 -2.96
N VAL A 110 1.88 3.77 -4.04
CA VAL A 110 1.79 4.31 -5.40
C VAL A 110 0.37 4.16 -5.91
N ASP A 111 -0.19 5.23 -6.43
CA ASP A 111 -1.45 5.22 -7.18
C ASP A 111 -1.13 5.19 -8.69
N HIS A 112 -1.31 4.01 -9.29
CA HIS A 112 -1.10 3.76 -10.73
C HIS A 112 -2.30 4.18 -11.59
N ASN A 113 -3.36 4.74 -11.03
CA ASN A 113 -4.60 5.01 -11.76
C ASN A 113 -4.53 6.23 -12.71
N HIS A 114 -3.38 6.70 -13.07
CA HIS A 114 -3.01 7.59 -14.18
C HIS A 114 -4.07 8.63 -14.63
N SER A 115 -4.87 9.16 -13.74
CA SER A 115 -5.98 10.06 -14.07
C SER A 115 -5.56 11.41 -14.64
N GLY A 116 -4.62 11.39 -15.57
CA GLY A 116 -4.07 12.59 -16.20
C GLY A 116 -3.00 13.32 -15.36
N ARG A 117 -2.55 12.71 -14.25
CA ARG A 117 -1.58 13.31 -13.31
C ARG A 117 -0.28 12.51 -13.19
N GLY A 118 -0.13 11.40 -13.90
CA GLY A 118 1.00 10.48 -13.74
C GLY A 118 0.82 9.51 -12.56
N VAL A 119 1.87 8.76 -12.27
CA VAL A 119 1.95 7.84 -11.12
C VAL A 119 2.36 8.62 -9.88
N ASN A 120 1.56 8.59 -8.83
CA ASN A 120 1.74 9.44 -7.65
C ASN A 120 1.85 8.63 -6.36
N ILE A 121 2.62 9.15 -5.40
CA ILE A 121 2.63 8.60 -4.04
C ILE A 121 1.49 9.23 -3.25
N SER A 122 0.69 8.36 -2.66
CA SER A 122 -0.45 8.70 -1.80
C SER A 122 -0.25 8.14 -0.40
N MET A 123 -1.08 8.55 0.55
CA MET A 123 -0.96 8.14 1.95
C MET A 123 -2.30 7.84 2.58
N VAL A 124 -2.32 6.79 3.38
CA VAL A 124 -3.40 6.51 4.34
C VAL A 124 -2.83 6.33 5.74
N LYS A 125 -3.71 6.38 6.73
CA LYS A 125 -3.37 6.02 8.10
C LYS A 125 -4.39 5.07 8.71
N PHE A 126 -3.92 4.33 9.70
CA PHE A 126 -4.69 3.44 10.56
C PHE A 126 -4.42 3.80 12.02
N LYS A 127 -5.39 3.56 12.88
CA LYS A 127 -5.22 3.76 14.32
C LYS A 127 -4.45 2.62 14.96
N VAL A 128 -3.86 2.88 16.09
CA VAL A 128 -3.29 1.86 16.97
C VAL A 128 -4.16 1.79 18.23
N ASN A 129 -4.55 0.59 18.61
CA ASN A 129 -5.35 0.31 19.79
C ASN A 129 -4.55 0.60 21.08
N GLU A 130 -5.22 0.66 22.22
CA GLU A 130 -4.59 0.90 23.54
C GLU A 130 -3.57 -0.18 23.91
N ASP A 131 -3.75 -1.41 23.42
CA ASP A 131 -2.81 -2.52 23.60
C ASP A 131 -1.57 -2.47 22.67
N GLY A 132 -1.50 -1.46 21.82
CA GLY A 132 -0.39 -1.25 20.88
C GLY A 132 -0.52 -1.98 19.54
N THR A 133 -1.65 -2.66 19.28
CA THR A 133 -1.91 -3.36 18.00
C THR A 133 -2.49 -2.40 16.97
N PRO A 134 -1.99 -2.38 15.72
CA PRO A 134 -2.61 -1.62 14.63
C PRO A 134 -4.01 -2.16 14.28
N ASP A 135 -4.97 -1.25 14.10
CA ASP A 135 -6.31 -1.55 13.62
C ASP A 135 -6.43 -1.22 12.12
N PHE A 136 -6.30 -2.23 11.29
CA PHE A 136 -6.44 -2.10 9.83
C PHE A 136 -7.89 -2.18 9.33
N SER A 137 -8.89 -2.21 10.20
CA SER A 137 -10.31 -2.29 9.81
C SER A 137 -10.85 -0.98 9.24
N THR A 138 -10.27 0.16 9.62
CA THR A 138 -10.72 1.48 9.18
C THR A 138 -9.57 2.28 8.59
N CYS A 139 -9.62 2.44 7.26
CA CYS A 139 -8.65 3.20 6.49
C CYS A 139 -9.02 4.70 6.49
N TYR A 140 -8.06 5.56 6.81
CA TYR A 140 -8.21 7.01 6.75
C TYR A 140 -7.33 7.58 5.64
N TYR A 141 -7.95 8.09 4.57
CA TYR A 141 -7.28 8.65 3.39
C TYR A 141 -6.89 10.10 3.61
N LEU A 142 -5.69 10.47 3.20
CA LEU A 142 -5.26 11.88 3.14
C LEU A 142 -5.99 12.57 1.98
N SER A 143 -6.73 13.63 2.28
CA SER A 143 -7.49 14.42 1.30
C SER A 143 -6.73 15.63 0.78
N ASP A 144 -7.25 16.27 -0.27
CA ASP A 144 -6.68 17.46 -0.89
C ASP A 144 -6.45 18.63 0.06
N ASN A 145 -7.26 18.74 1.11
CA ASN A 145 -7.12 19.78 2.13
C ASN A 145 -6.21 19.38 3.30
N LYS A 146 -5.42 18.32 3.13
CA LYS A 146 -4.51 17.75 4.14
C LYS A 146 -5.24 17.24 5.39
N GLN A 147 -6.50 16.87 5.27
CA GLN A 147 -7.28 16.24 6.33
C GLN A 147 -7.43 14.75 6.06
N PHE A 148 -7.54 13.95 7.11
CA PHE A 148 -7.84 12.53 6.98
C PHE A 148 -9.35 12.29 7.04
N THR A 149 -9.85 11.43 6.14
CA THR A 149 -11.26 11.07 6.03
C THR A 149 -11.40 9.58 5.75
N THR A 150 -12.51 8.99 6.19
CA THR A 150 -12.88 7.61 5.87
C THR A 150 -13.57 7.49 4.51
N SER A 151 -13.98 8.62 3.91
CA SER A 151 -14.51 8.60 2.54
C SER A 151 -13.41 8.22 1.57
N ILE A 152 -13.72 7.28 0.69
CA ILE A 152 -12.86 6.93 -0.44
C ILE A 152 -12.89 8.11 -1.40
N ILE A 153 -11.89 8.94 -1.29
CA ILE A 153 -11.61 10.02 -2.25
C ILE A 153 -10.24 9.75 -2.83
N ARG A 154 -9.98 10.30 -3.99
CA ARG A 154 -8.61 10.34 -4.47
C ARG A 154 -7.77 11.02 -3.43
N SER A 155 -6.84 10.27 -2.85
CA SER A 155 -5.83 10.86 -2.02
C SER A 155 -4.99 11.78 -2.89
N LYS A 156 -4.63 12.90 -2.34
CA LYS A 156 -3.74 13.81 -3.02
C LYS A 156 -2.32 13.28 -2.97
N GLU A 157 -1.59 13.56 -4.03
CA GLU A 157 -0.16 13.41 -4.11
C GLU A 157 0.52 13.99 -2.86
N VAL A 158 1.29 13.16 -2.18
CA VAL A 158 2.04 13.57 -0.97
C VAL A 158 3.35 14.26 -1.35
N VAL A 159 3.87 13.97 -2.55
CA VAL A 159 5.15 14.46 -3.07
C VAL A 159 4.93 15.43 -4.21
N ALA A 160 4.10 16.46 -3.98
CA ALA A 160 3.67 17.43 -4.99
C ALA A 160 4.80 18.32 -5.56
N GLU A 161 6.00 18.28 -4.99
CA GLU A 161 7.07 19.23 -5.33
C GLU A 161 8.15 18.66 -6.26
N LEU A 162 8.10 17.39 -6.63
CA LEU A 162 9.11 16.78 -7.49
C LEU A 162 8.93 17.06 -9.01
N GLY A 163 7.95 17.88 -9.36
CA GLY A 163 7.66 18.24 -10.75
C GLY A 163 6.87 17.16 -11.50
N ASN A 164 6.89 17.19 -12.83
CA ASN A 164 6.14 16.27 -13.72
C ASN A 164 6.85 14.91 -13.88
N VAL A 165 7.41 14.35 -12.82
CA VAL A 165 8.04 13.03 -12.86
C VAL A 165 7.22 12.05 -12.05
N ASP A 166 7.05 10.87 -12.59
CA ASP A 166 6.41 9.77 -11.88
C ASP A 166 7.21 9.43 -10.62
N SER A 167 6.51 9.30 -9.48
CA SER A 167 7.09 8.95 -8.19
C SER A 167 6.64 7.56 -7.81
N ILE A 168 7.58 6.64 -7.72
CA ILE A 168 7.35 5.23 -7.39
C ILE A 168 8.25 4.77 -6.24
N PHE A 169 7.95 3.63 -5.64
CA PHE A 169 8.72 3.00 -4.57
C PHE A 169 8.93 3.88 -3.34
N PRO A 170 7.86 4.35 -2.67
CA PRO A 170 8.01 5.11 -1.44
C PRO A 170 8.72 4.27 -0.37
N HIS A 171 9.63 4.90 0.34
CA HIS A 171 10.22 4.33 1.54
C HIS A 171 10.15 5.35 2.66
N VAL A 172 9.51 4.99 3.76
CA VAL A 172 9.31 5.88 4.90
C VAL A 172 9.84 5.27 6.19
N SER A 173 10.54 6.06 6.97
CA SER A 173 10.95 5.71 8.33
C SER A 173 11.02 6.96 9.19
N TYR A 174 10.72 6.81 10.49
CA TYR A 174 10.92 7.88 11.43
C TYR A 174 12.39 7.99 11.83
N ASN A 175 12.99 9.16 11.64
CA ASN A 175 14.34 9.46 12.08
C ASN A 175 14.28 10.18 13.44
N SER A 176 14.62 9.47 14.51
CA SER A 176 14.55 9.99 15.88
C SER A 176 15.57 11.08 16.19
N PHE A 177 16.66 11.18 15.40
CA PHE A 177 17.69 12.19 15.60
C PHE A 177 17.26 13.58 15.15
N ILE A 178 16.55 13.68 14.03
CA ILE A 178 16.04 14.95 13.49
C ILE A 178 14.55 15.15 13.72
N ASP A 179 13.88 14.20 14.37
CA ASP A 179 12.44 14.20 14.69
C ASP A 179 11.56 14.39 13.45
N LYS A 180 11.84 13.64 12.38
CA LYS A 180 11.11 13.69 11.09
C LYS A 180 10.95 12.31 10.47
N TYR A 181 9.99 12.22 9.56
CA TYR A 181 9.80 11.10 8.63
C TYR A 181 10.53 11.37 7.33
#